data_02c8156eda2c7969e4d36a84598b5116
#
_entry.id   02c8156eda2c7969e4d36a84598b5116
#
_cell.length_a   1.000
_cell.length_b   1.000
_cell.length_c   1.000
_cell.angle_alpha   90.00
_cell.angle_beta   90.00
_cell.angle_gamma   90.00
#
_symmetry.space_group_name_H-M   'P 1'
#
loop_
_entity.id
_entity.type
_entity.pdbx_description
1 polymer ?
#
loop_
_entity_poly.entity_id
_entity_poly.type
_entity_poly.pdbx_seq_one_letter_code
_entity_poly.pdbx_strand_id
1 'polypeptide(L)'
;MDFSGKVTIVTGGALGIGGGISRKFSEKGSKIVIADIDLESSLENSEKIKNLGGECEVIKTDVSKSSDIKKMVDFTLEKYGRIDNLIQNAFSTGNNTSFGGSALEVDEQSWDQGIAMLQKAIYLGAKYAGKELINNKGNIINISSVHGLLMSKGALIYEAGKSAVIGMTKQMACDFSPLGVRVNAICPGHIVTEKMEVRWKETPSGLKFFEEQYPVRRTGVPEDIANGVAFLCSDEASFITGHSLVIDGGLSIQLQEDFGVDQAKYAKNNEIDFPY
;
A
#
# COMPACT_ATOMS: atom_id res chain seq x y z
N MET A 1 16.07 -12.10 -6.02
CA MET A 1 15.08 -11.21 -6.69
C MET A 1 15.81 -10.24 -7.61
N ASP A 2 15.60 -10.34 -8.92
CA ASP A 2 16.13 -9.46 -9.96
C ASP A 2 14.96 -8.98 -10.84
N PHE A 3 14.86 -7.68 -11.04
CA PHE A 3 13.84 -7.04 -11.87
C PHE A 3 14.46 -6.28 -13.06
N SER A 4 15.69 -6.61 -13.45
CA SER A 4 16.35 -6.00 -14.59
C SER A 4 15.50 -6.15 -15.87
N GLY A 5 15.30 -5.02 -16.58
CA GLY A 5 14.45 -4.96 -17.77
C GLY A 5 12.93 -5.00 -17.50
N LYS A 6 12.49 -5.10 -16.26
CA LYS A 6 11.09 -5.01 -15.86
C LYS A 6 10.65 -3.57 -15.65
N VAL A 7 9.37 -3.28 -15.84
CA VAL A 7 8.75 -1.98 -15.58
C VAL A 7 7.69 -2.11 -14.49
N THR A 8 7.83 -1.29 -13.45
CA THR A 8 6.93 -1.29 -12.29
C THR A 8 6.22 0.06 -12.15
N ILE A 9 4.89 0.04 -12.15
CA ILE A 9 4.07 1.20 -11.78
C ILE A 9 3.77 1.11 -10.28
N VAL A 10 3.98 2.21 -9.55
CA VAL A 10 3.63 2.33 -8.15
C VAL A 10 2.68 3.51 -7.97
N THR A 11 1.40 3.24 -7.67
CA THR A 11 0.46 4.30 -7.31
C THR A 11 0.69 4.73 -5.86
N GLY A 12 0.67 6.05 -5.59
CA GLY A 12 1.09 6.58 -4.30
C GLY A 12 2.58 6.33 -4.03
N GLY A 13 3.40 6.37 -5.08
CA GLY A 13 4.82 6.01 -5.05
C GLY A 13 5.77 7.11 -4.58
N ALA A 14 5.26 8.27 -4.16
CA ALA A 14 6.07 9.41 -3.74
C ALA A 14 6.72 9.19 -2.37
N LEU A 15 5.95 8.82 -1.36
CA LEU A 15 6.35 8.75 0.05
C LEU A 15 5.86 7.45 0.70
N GLY A 16 6.28 7.23 1.94
CA GLY A 16 5.80 6.15 2.79
C GLY A 16 6.01 4.77 2.17
N ILE A 17 5.01 3.90 2.27
CA ILE A 17 5.07 2.53 1.75
C ILE A 17 5.37 2.53 0.25
N GLY A 18 4.63 3.32 -0.54
CA GLY A 18 4.83 3.40 -1.98
C GLY A 18 6.21 3.95 -2.37
N GLY A 19 6.69 4.95 -1.65
CA GLY A 19 8.05 5.50 -1.84
C GLY A 19 9.13 4.45 -1.57
N GLY A 20 8.98 3.68 -0.49
CA GLY A 20 9.87 2.55 -0.16
C GLY A 20 9.84 1.46 -1.23
N ILE A 21 8.65 1.11 -1.75
CA ILE A 21 8.50 0.14 -2.83
C ILE A 21 9.21 0.64 -4.10
N SER A 22 8.99 1.90 -4.48
CA SER A 22 9.63 2.50 -5.66
C SER A 22 11.15 2.39 -5.61
N ARG A 23 11.75 2.76 -4.48
CA ARG A 23 13.20 2.65 -4.25
C ARG A 23 13.67 1.20 -4.29
N LYS A 24 12.95 0.29 -3.62
CA LYS A 24 13.31 -1.14 -3.55
C LYS A 24 13.32 -1.82 -4.92
N PHE A 25 12.30 -1.58 -5.72
CA PHE A 25 12.22 -2.14 -7.07
C PHE A 25 13.31 -1.57 -7.99
N SER A 26 13.60 -0.28 -7.87
CA SER A 26 14.71 0.34 -8.60
C SER A 26 16.07 -0.24 -8.20
N GLU A 27 16.32 -0.44 -6.90
CA GLU A 27 17.52 -1.12 -6.38
C GLU A 27 17.71 -2.52 -6.99
N LYS A 28 16.59 -3.18 -7.32
CA LYS A 28 16.58 -4.51 -7.94
C LYS A 28 16.54 -4.47 -9.48
N GLY A 29 16.79 -3.30 -10.10
CA GLY A 29 16.96 -3.13 -11.55
C GLY A 29 15.67 -2.85 -12.31
N SER A 30 14.53 -2.66 -11.65
CA SER A 30 13.28 -2.27 -12.33
C SER A 30 13.31 -0.81 -12.74
N LYS A 31 12.75 -0.51 -13.92
CA LYS A 31 12.37 0.85 -14.30
C LYS A 31 11.07 1.21 -13.60
N ILE A 32 11.01 2.41 -13.01
CA ILE A 32 9.92 2.82 -12.13
C ILE A 32 9.06 3.90 -12.77
N VAL A 33 7.75 3.78 -12.62
CA VAL A 33 6.80 4.89 -12.82
C VAL A 33 6.13 5.19 -11.49
N ILE A 34 6.46 6.35 -10.93
CA ILE A 34 5.78 6.90 -9.76
C ILE A 34 4.51 7.61 -10.24
N ALA A 35 3.35 7.10 -9.85
CA ALA A 35 2.05 7.70 -10.12
C ALA A 35 1.44 8.22 -8.82
N ASP A 36 1.50 9.52 -8.60
CA ASP A 36 1.06 10.14 -7.35
C ASP A 36 0.34 11.47 -7.60
N ILE A 37 -0.51 11.87 -6.67
CA ILE A 37 -1.16 13.19 -6.68
C ILE A 37 -0.18 14.29 -6.26
N ASP A 38 0.79 13.96 -5.41
CA ASP A 38 1.85 14.84 -4.91
C ASP A 38 3.06 14.79 -5.86
N LEU A 39 3.06 15.73 -6.80
CA LEU A 39 4.10 15.80 -7.82
C LEU A 39 5.47 16.18 -7.24
N GLU A 40 5.52 17.06 -6.25
CA GLU A 40 6.75 17.55 -5.64
C GLU A 40 7.49 16.40 -4.93
N SER A 41 6.83 15.72 -4.01
CA SER A 41 7.40 14.54 -3.34
C SER A 41 7.74 13.41 -4.32
N SER A 42 6.98 13.28 -5.43
CA SER A 42 7.28 12.29 -6.48
C SER A 42 8.60 12.58 -7.19
N LEU A 43 8.84 13.85 -7.52
CA LEU A 43 10.10 14.30 -8.15
C LEU A 43 11.29 14.09 -7.21
N GLU A 44 11.14 14.44 -5.93
CA GLU A 44 12.19 14.20 -4.92
C GLU A 44 12.54 12.70 -4.79
N ASN A 45 11.53 11.82 -4.76
CA ASN A 45 11.78 10.38 -4.70
C ASN A 45 12.41 9.85 -6.00
N SER A 46 11.97 10.38 -7.14
CA SER A 46 12.58 10.06 -8.44
C SER A 46 14.05 10.46 -8.51
N GLU A 47 14.40 11.63 -7.98
CA GLU A 47 15.81 12.06 -7.91
C GLU A 47 16.66 11.15 -7.00
N LYS A 48 16.12 10.72 -5.85
CA LYS A 48 16.79 9.74 -4.99
C LYS A 48 17.08 8.44 -5.75
N ILE A 49 16.11 7.96 -6.53
CA ILE A 49 16.26 6.76 -7.37
C ILE A 49 17.33 6.97 -8.44
N LYS A 50 17.29 8.09 -9.18
CA LYS A 50 18.24 8.41 -10.24
C LYS A 50 19.67 8.60 -9.73
N ASN A 51 19.83 9.22 -8.57
CA ASN A 51 21.13 9.41 -7.94
C ASN A 51 21.81 8.09 -7.52
N LEU A 52 21.02 7.02 -7.36
CA LEU A 52 21.51 5.65 -7.11
C LEU A 52 21.65 4.82 -8.40
N GLY A 53 21.52 5.46 -9.58
CA GLY A 53 21.69 4.81 -10.88
C GLY A 53 20.42 4.14 -11.42
N GLY A 54 19.26 4.33 -10.79
CA GLY A 54 18.00 3.77 -11.24
C GLY A 54 17.32 4.62 -12.33
N GLU A 55 16.38 4.01 -13.07
CA GLU A 55 15.51 4.70 -14.03
C GLU A 55 14.12 4.95 -13.40
N CYS A 56 13.68 6.20 -13.39
CA CYS A 56 12.39 6.57 -12.80
C CYS A 56 11.75 7.72 -13.59
N GLU A 57 10.47 7.53 -13.91
CA GLU A 57 9.59 8.56 -14.48
C GLU A 57 8.46 8.88 -13.49
N VAL A 58 7.91 10.09 -13.58
CA VAL A 58 6.85 10.57 -12.68
C VAL A 58 5.66 11.03 -13.48
N ILE A 59 4.48 10.67 -13.04
CA ILE A 59 3.22 11.17 -13.59
C ILE A 59 2.24 11.55 -12.47
N LYS A 60 1.71 12.78 -12.53
CA LYS A 60 0.64 13.21 -11.60
C LYS A 60 -0.61 12.40 -11.86
N THR A 61 -1.10 11.71 -10.83
CA THR A 61 -2.23 10.77 -10.93
C THR A 61 -3.14 10.89 -9.72
N ASP A 62 -4.38 11.28 -9.94
CA ASP A 62 -5.46 11.15 -8.97
C ASP A 62 -6.20 9.84 -9.24
N VAL A 63 -5.94 8.82 -8.41
CA VAL A 63 -6.52 7.47 -8.60
C VAL A 63 -8.05 7.42 -8.45
N SER A 64 -8.68 8.45 -7.90
CA SER A 64 -10.13 8.56 -7.88
C SER A 64 -10.72 8.84 -9.26
N LYS A 65 -9.88 9.28 -10.23
CA LYS A 65 -10.26 9.66 -11.59
C LYS A 65 -9.85 8.59 -12.60
N SER A 66 -10.84 8.00 -13.26
CA SER A 66 -10.63 6.99 -14.31
C SER A 66 -9.70 7.47 -15.45
N SER A 67 -9.84 8.76 -15.84
CA SER A 67 -8.98 9.37 -16.86
C SER A 67 -7.51 9.39 -16.50
N ASP A 68 -7.19 9.63 -15.22
CA ASP A 68 -5.81 9.75 -14.77
C ASP A 68 -5.16 8.36 -14.65
N ILE A 69 -5.92 7.34 -14.20
CA ILE A 69 -5.44 5.95 -14.19
C ILE A 69 -5.16 5.48 -15.64
N LYS A 70 -6.04 5.82 -16.58
CA LYS A 70 -5.78 5.49 -17.99
C LYS A 70 -4.52 6.20 -18.52
N LYS A 71 -4.37 7.50 -18.25
CA LYS A 71 -3.19 8.27 -18.64
C LYS A 71 -1.90 7.71 -18.04
N MET A 72 -1.94 7.25 -16.79
CA MET A 72 -0.80 6.60 -16.13
C MET A 72 -0.33 5.36 -16.91
N VAL A 73 -1.25 4.52 -17.35
CA VAL A 73 -0.94 3.32 -18.15
C VAL A 73 -0.40 3.73 -19.53
N ASP A 74 -1.09 4.63 -20.24
CA ASP A 74 -0.67 5.11 -21.57
C ASP A 74 0.74 5.74 -21.50
N PHE A 75 1.01 6.57 -20.49
CA PHE A 75 2.32 7.18 -20.25
C PHE A 75 3.42 6.14 -20.02
N THR A 76 3.13 5.11 -19.22
CA THR A 76 4.10 4.05 -18.95
C THR A 76 4.47 3.30 -20.23
N LEU A 77 3.47 3.02 -21.07
CA LEU A 77 3.69 2.35 -22.36
C LEU A 77 4.43 3.24 -23.35
N GLU A 78 4.15 4.54 -23.38
CA GLU A 78 4.90 5.50 -24.20
C GLU A 78 6.38 5.55 -23.79
N LYS A 79 6.68 5.54 -22.49
CA LYS A 79 8.06 5.65 -21.98
C LYS A 79 8.86 4.36 -22.06
N TYR A 80 8.23 3.23 -21.77
CA TYR A 80 8.94 1.96 -21.55
C TYR A 80 8.46 0.80 -22.41
N GLY A 81 7.32 0.93 -23.10
CA GLY A 81 6.76 -0.07 -24.01
C GLY A 81 6.20 -1.33 -23.33
N ARG A 82 6.23 -1.41 -22.00
CA ARG A 82 5.79 -2.59 -21.24
C ARG A 82 5.35 -2.26 -19.83
N ILE A 83 4.61 -3.15 -19.20
CA ILE A 83 4.26 -3.13 -17.78
C ILE A 83 4.41 -4.56 -17.25
N ASP A 84 5.24 -4.75 -16.23
CA ASP A 84 5.47 -6.05 -15.61
C ASP A 84 4.85 -6.13 -14.22
N ASN A 85 4.89 -5.04 -13.45
CA ASN A 85 4.29 -5.01 -12.13
C ASN A 85 3.42 -3.77 -11.96
N LEU A 86 2.23 -3.98 -11.42
CA LEU A 86 1.31 -2.91 -11.00
C LEU A 86 1.13 -2.98 -9.49
N ILE A 87 1.67 -1.99 -8.78
CA ILE A 87 1.55 -1.88 -7.33
C ILE A 87 0.50 -0.82 -7.00
N GLN A 88 -0.64 -1.25 -6.50
CA GLN A 88 -1.79 -0.41 -6.21
C GLN A 88 -1.79 -0.06 -4.72
N ASN A 89 -1.08 1.03 -4.38
CA ASN A 89 -0.83 1.45 -3.01
C ASN A 89 -1.52 2.77 -2.66
N ALA A 90 -1.85 3.62 -3.64
CA ALA A 90 -2.36 4.96 -3.40
C ALA A 90 -3.54 4.99 -2.42
N PHE A 91 -3.39 5.82 -1.40
CA PHE A 91 -4.43 6.16 -0.43
C PHE A 91 -4.17 7.55 0.13
N SER A 92 -5.22 8.35 0.29
CA SER A 92 -5.18 9.64 0.97
C SER A 92 -6.53 9.91 1.62
N THR A 93 -6.51 10.51 2.79
CA THR A 93 -7.75 11.01 3.41
C THR A 93 -8.26 12.30 2.75
N GLY A 94 -7.47 12.90 1.81
CA GLY A 94 -7.79 14.18 1.20
C GLY A 94 -7.78 15.33 2.21
N ASN A 95 -7.87 16.57 1.70
CA ASN A 95 -7.92 17.74 2.58
C ASN A 95 -9.35 18.02 3.12
N ASN A 96 -10.39 17.38 2.54
CA ASN A 96 -11.79 17.71 2.79
C ASN A 96 -12.70 16.50 3.09
N THR A 97 -12.17 15.28 3.15
CA THR A 97 -12.98 14.08 3.41
C THR A 97 -12.50 13.38 4.68
N SER A 98 -13.38 13.28 5.64
CA SER A 98 -13.17 12.42 6.80
C SER A 98 -13.54 10.99 6.41
N PHE A 99 -12.54 10.09 6.29
CA PHE A 99 -12.82 8.65 6.20
C PHE A 99 -13.12 8.03 7.57
N GLY A 100 -13.18 8.84 8.62
CA GLY A 100 -13.65 8.46 9.95
C GLY A 100 -15.17 8.56 10.04
N GLY A 101 -15.73 7.85 11.01
CA GLY A 101 -17.16 7.85 11.33
C GLY A 101 -17.78 6.47 11.27
N SER A 102 -18.89 6.34 12.00
CA SER A 102 -19.79 5.17 11.97
C SER A 102 -20.77 5.27 10.80
N ALA A 103 -21.59 4.25 10.60
CA ALA A 103 -22.67 4.27 9.60
C ALA A 103 -23.74 5.37 9.83
N LEU A 104 -23.79 5.95 11.02
CA LEU A 104 -24.69 7.06 11.34
C LEU A 104 -24.06 8.44 11.04
N GLU A 105 -22.75 8.51 10.86
CA GLU A 105 -21.99 9.76 10.78
C GLU A 105 -21.40 10.01 9.41
N VAL A 106 -21.10 8.95 8.65
CA VAL A 106 -20.52 9.05 7.31
C VAL A 106 -21.59 9.56 6.33
N ASP A 107 -21.31 10.65 5.64
CA ASP A 107 -22.14 11.16 4.57
C ASP A 107 -21.91 10.42 3.24
N GLU A 108 -22.90 10.46 2.34
CA GLU A 108 -22.85 9.75 1.06
C GLU A 108 -21.69 10.21 0.16
N GLN A 109 -21.35 11.50 0.18
CA GLN A 109 -20.27 12.04 -0.64
C GLN A 109 -18.90 11.49 -0.20
N SER A 110 -18.65 11.46 1.11
CA SER A 110 -17.44 10.86 1.69
C SER A 110 -17.36 9.36 1.39
N TRP A 111 -18.51 8.67 1.48
CA TRP A 111 -18.60 7.25 1.11
C TRP A 111 -18.21 7.03 -0.37
N ASP A 112 -18.83 7.76 -1.30
CA ASP A 112 -18.56 7.62 -2.74
C ASP A 112 -17.10 7.92 -3.10
N GLN A 113 -16.51 8.93 -2.47
CA GLN A 113 -15.09 9.26 -2.65
C GLN A 113 -14.18 8.14 -2.13
N GLY A 114 -14.50 7.57 -0.96
CA GLY A 114 -13.78 6.44 -0.40
C GLY A 114 -13.83 5.22 -1.30
N ILE A 115 -15.00 4.86 -1.82
CA ILE A 115 -15.18 3.76 -2.77
C ILE A 115 -14.41 4.03 -4.08
N ALA A 116 -14.46 5.27 -4.58
CA ALA A 116 -13.72 5.64 -5.79
C ALA A 116 -12.21 5.43 -5.62
N MET A 117 -11.65 5.79 -4.48
CA MET A 117 -10.22 5.71 -4.19
C MET A 117 -9.77 4.30 -3.77
N LEU A 118 -10.51 3.63 -2.87
CA LEU A 118 -10.08 2.37 -2.25
C LEU A 118 -10.46 1.14 -3.08
N GLN A 119 -11.52 1.19 -3.87
CA GLN A 119 -12.04 0.03 -4.60
C GLN A 119 -12.02 0.24 -6.11
N LYS A 120 -12.66 1.30 -6.61
CA LYS A 120 -12.75 1.56 -8.04
C LYS A 120 -11.37 1.78 -8.67
N ALA A 121 -10.45 2.43 -7.97
CA ALA A 121 -9.07 2.61 -8.42
C ALA A 121 -8.37 1.27 -8.69
N ILE A 122 -8.52 0.30 -7.76
CA ILE A 122 -7.94 -1.06 -7.88
C ILE A 122 -8.47 -1.77 -9.12
N TYR A 123 -9.79 -1.72 -9.32
CA TYR A 123 -10.44 -2.28 -10.51
C TYR A 123 -9.92 -1.63 -11.81
N LEU A 124 -9.88 -0.30 -11.86
CA LEU A 124 -9.50 0.43 -13.07
C LEU A 124 -8.01 0.24 -13.41
N GLY A 125 -7.13 0.18 -12.40
CA GLY A 125 -5.72 -0.12 -12.63
C GLY A 125 -5.53 -1.49 -13.28
N ALA A 126 -6.15 -2.52 -12.72
CA ALA A 126 -6.14 -3.87 -13.31
C ALA A 126 -6.76 -3.90 -14.72
N LYS A 127 -7.88 -3.18 -14.93
CA LYS A 127 -8.56 -3.10 -16.23
C LYS A 127 -7.68 -2.49 -17.32
N TYR A 128 -7.03 -1.37 -17.04
CA TYR A 128 -6.26 -0.64 -18.06
C TYR A 128 -4.87 -1.24 -18.30
N ALA A 129 -4.18 -1.71 -17.24
CA ALA A 129 -2.88 -2.36 -17.38
C ALA A 129 -2.96 -3.84 -17.77
N GLY A 130 -4.15 -4.46 -17.63
CA GLY A 130 -4.33 -5.91 -17.69
C GLY A 130 -3.80 -6.57 -18.96
N LYS A 131 -4.01 -5.94 -20.14
CA LYS A 131 -3.51 -6.48 -21.42
C LYS A 131 -1.98 -6.61 -21.42
N GLU A 132 -1.28 -5.58 -20.96
CA GLU A 132 0.18 -5.58 -20.92
C GLU A 132 0.74 -6.50 -19.84
N LEU A 133 0.07 -6.57 -18.69
CA LEU A 133 0.42 -7.54 -17.65
C LEU A 133 0.27 -8.98 -18.16
N ILE A 134 -0.77 -9.29 -18.94
CA ILE A 134 -0.94 -10.61 -19.58
C ILE A 134 0.17 -10.88 -20.60
N ASN A 135 0.48 -9.92 -21.46
CA ASN A 135 1.54 -10.04 -22.46
C ASN A 135 2.91 -10.35 -21.81
N ASN A 136 3.18 -9.74 -20.64
CA ASN A 136 4.46 -9.86 -19.93
C ASN A 136 4.44 -10.91 -18.80
N LYS A 137 3.31 -11.62 -18.59
CA LYS A 137 3.10 -12.54 -17.44
C LYS A 137 3.49 -11.87 -16.12
N GLY A 138 2.92 -10.71 -15.90
CA GLY A 138 3.29 -9.80 -14.84
C GLY A 138 2.60 -10.08 -13.50
N ASN A 139 2.63 -9.06 -12.63
CA ASN A 139 2.07 -9.15 -11.28
C ASN A 139 1.21 -7.93 -10.95
N ILE A 140 0.17 -8.14 -10.16
CA ILE A 140 -0.60 -7.10 -9.49
C ILE A 140 -0.45 -7.30 -7.98
N ILE A 141 -0.03 -6.25 -7.27
CA ILE A 141 -0.02 -6.24 -5.81
C ILE A 141 -0.92 -5.10 -5.32
N ASN A 142 -1.92 -5.47 -4.54
CA ASN A 142 -2.85 -4.54 -3.92
C ASN A 142 -2.48 -4.30 -2.46
N ILE A 143 -2.28 -3.06 -2.05
CA ILE A 143 -2.01 -2.75 -0.64
C ILE A 143 -3.33 -2.59 0.10
N SER A 144 -3.68 -3.64 0.86
CA SER A 144 -4.78 -3.64 1.81
C SER A 144 -4.32 -3.07 3.18
N SER A 145 -4.67 -3.69 4.26
CA SER A 145 -4.27 -3.34 5.64
C SER A 145 -4.66 -4.48 6.57
N VAL A 146 -4.12 -4.52 7.78
CA VAL A 146 -4.73 -5.29 8.89
C VAL A 146 -6.17 -4.86 9.15
N HIS A 147 -6.53 -3.62 8.84
CA HIS A 147 -7.89 -3.10 8.83
C HIS A 147 -8.82 -3.73 7.77
N GLY A 148 -8.30 -4.54 6.86
CA GLY A 148 -9.12 -5.41 6.02
C GLY A 148 -9.48 -6.74 6.69
N LEU A 149 -8.88 -7.05 7.84
CA LEU A 149 -9.04 -8.28 8.62
C LEU A 149 -9.66 -8.03 9.99
N LEU A 150 -9.28 -6.93 10.63
CA LEU A 150 -9.72 -6.51 11.96
C LEU A 150 -10.36 -5.14 11.86
N MET A 151 -11.39 -4.88 12.69
CA MET A 151 -12.17 -3.65 12.58
C MET A 151 -11.81 -2.66 13.70
N SER A 152 -11.68 -1.38 13.33
CA SER A 152 -11.53 -0.26 14.25
C SER A 152 -12.81 0.56 14.30
N LYS A 153 -13.26 0.91 15.51
CA LYS A 153 -14.46 1.71 15.70
C LYS A 153 -14.32 3.08 15.02
N GLY A 154 -15.35 3.49 14.28
CA GLY A 154 -15.40 4.80 13.65
C GLY A 154 -14.57 4.92 12.35
N ALA A 155 -14.28 3.81 11.67
CA ALA A 155 -13.49 3.81 10.43
C ALA A 155 -14.22 3.14 9.26
N LEU A 156 -15.55 3.30 9.16
CA LEU A 156 -16.42 2.54 8.24
C LEU A 156 -15.91 2.50 6.80
N ILE A 157 -15.58 3.65 6.22
CA ILE A 157 -15.15 3.74 4.80
C ILE A 157 -13.85 2.98 4.59
N TYR A 158 -12.88 3.20 5.48
CA TYR A 158 -11.56 2.58 5.37
C TYR A 158 -11.62 1.07 5.53
N GLU A 159 -12.34 0.59 6.55
CA GLU A 159 -12.54 -0.84 6.85
C GLU A 159 -13.24 -1.55 5.69
N ALA A 160 -14.34 -0.99 5.20
CA ALA A 160 -15.07 -1.51 4.05
C ALA A 160 -14.18 -1.55 2.80
N GLY A 161 -13.41 -0.47 2.56
CA GLY A 161 -12.50 -0.39 1.42
C GLY A 161 -11.39 -1.44 1.48
N LYS A 162 -10.69 -1.55 2.62
CA LYS A 162 -9.57 -2.48 2.77
C LYS A 162 -10.01 -3.95 2.81
N SER A 163 -11.20 -4.24 3.37
CA SER A 163 -11.81 -5.57 3.27
C SER A 163 -12.17 -5.93 1.82
N ALA A 164 -12.73 -4.98 1.06
CA ALA A 164 -13.05 -5.21 -0.35
C ALA A 164 -11.80 -5.50 -1.19
N VAL A 165 -10.66 -4.86 -0.92
CA VAL A 165 -9.38 -5.12 -1.62
C VAL A 165 -8.98 -6.59 -1.50
N ILE A 166 -9.18 -7.22 -0.34
CA ILE A 166 -8.90 -8.66 -0.13
C ILE A 166 -9.79 -9.53 -1.03
N GLY A 167 -11.09 -9.24 -1.06
CA GLY A 167 -12.05 -9.95 -1.93
C GLY A 167 -11.74 -9.76 -3.41
N MET A 168 -11.49 -8.52 -3.83
CA MET A 168 -11.12 -8.18 -5.21
C MET A 168 -9.82 -8.86 -5.65
N THR A 169 -8.83 -8.95 -4.76
CA THR A 169 -7.57 -9.65 -5.03
C THR A 169 -7.80 -11.12 -5.36
N LYS A 170 -8.63 -11.81 -4.59
CA LYS A 170 -8.98 -13.23 -4.83
C LYS A 170 -9.70 -13.40 -6.16
N GLN A 171 -10.70 -12.55 -6.45
CA GLN A 171 -11.44 -12.62 -7.70
C GLN A 171 -10.52 -12.35 -8.90
N MET A 172 -9.71 -11.29 -8.84
CA MET A 172 -8.76 -10.97 -9.90
C MET A 172 -7.72 -12.10 -10.09
N ALA A 173 -7.28 -12.76 -9.03
CA ALA A 173 -6.39 -13.91 -9.15
C ALA A 173 -7.03 -15.04 -9.94
N CYS A 174 -8.31 -15.35 -9.70
CA CYS A 174 -9.04 -16.36 -10.47
C CYS A 174 -9.15 -15.99 -11.96
N ASP A 175 -9.34 -14.70 -12.26
CA ASP A 175 -9.54 -14.22 -13.62
C ASP A 175 -8.20 -14.10 -14.40
N PHE A 176 -7.14 -13.63 -13.74
CA PHE A 176 -5.87 -13.31 -14.39
C PHE A 176 -4.83 -14.44 -14.35
N SER A 177 -4.84 -15.30 -13.32
CA SER A 177 -3.81 -16.35 -13.21
C SER A 177 -3.83 -17.38 -14.34
N PRO A 178 -4.98 -17.80 -14.90
CA PRO A 178 -4.99 -18.62 -16.11
C PRO A 178 -4.33 -17.96 -17.33
N LEU A 179 -4.20 -16.64 -17.31
CA LEU A 179 -3.55 -15.83 -18.35
C LEU A 179 -2.08 -15.53 -18.04
N GLY A 180 -1.56 -16.06 -16.92
CA GLY A 180 -0.17 -15.96 -16.52
C GLY A 180 0.15 -14.75 -15.60
N VAL A 181 -0.85 -14.01 -15.11
CA VAL A 181 -0.66 -12.87 -14.19
C VAL A 181 -1.00 -13.31 -12.76
N ARG A 182 -0.09 -13.09 -11.82
CA ARG A 182 -0.36 -13.34 -10.40
C ARG A 182 -0.91 -12.07 -9.74
N VAL A 183 -1.91 -12.24 -8.87
CA VAL A 183 -2.55 -11.12 -8.15
C VAL A 183 -2.55 -11.44 -6.67
N ASN A 184 -1.88 -10.62 -5.86
CA ASN A 184 -1.81 -10.80 -4.42
C ASN A 184 -2.07 -9.47 -3.69
N ALA A 185 -2.32 -9.54 -2.39
CA ALA A 185 -2.42 -8.37 -1.53
C ALA A 185 -1.37 -8.42 -0.41
N ILE A 186 -1.02 -7.25 0.10
CA ILE A 186 -0.31 -7.08 1.36
C ILE A 186 -1.28 -6.46 2.37
N CYS A 187 -1.24 -6.93 3.61
CA CYS A 187 -1.96 -6.36 4.75
C CYS A 187 -0.93 -5.81 5.76
N PRO A 188 -0.49 -4.55 5.62
CA PRO A 188 0.43 -3.93 6.56
C PRO A 188 -0.21 -3.71 7.93
N GLY A 189 0.60 -3.81 9.00
CA GLY A 189 0.31 -3.21 10.30
C GLY A 189 0.56 -1.71 10.31
N HIS A 190 0.90 -1.16 11.49
CA HIS A 190 1.27 0.25 11.61
C HIS A 190 2.69 0.47 11.06
N ILE A 191 2.77 1.21 9.97
CA ILE A 191 4.03 1.54 9.30
C ILE A 191 4.33 3.01 9.51
N VAL A 192 5.44 3.30 10.18
CA VAL A 192 5.91 4.68 10.40
C VAL A 192 6.49 5.21 9.11
N THR A 193 5.79 6.16 8.53
CA THR A 193 6.19 6.88 7.32
C THR A 193 6.84 8.21 7.67
N GLU A 194 7.47 8.87 6.70
CA GLU A 194 8.14 10.17 6.90
C GLU A 194 7.22 11.21 7.57
N LYS A 195 5.94 11.24 7.19
CA LYS A 195 4.94 12.14 7.80
C LYS A 195 4.63 11.77 9.26
N MET A 196 4.68 10.49 9.59
CA MET A 196 4.40 10.01 10.96
C MET A 196 5.62 10.15 11.88
N GLU A 197 6.85 10.07 11.34
CA GLU A 197 8.07 10.28 12.13
C GLU A 197 8.08 11.65 12.84
N VAL A 198 7.61 12.71 12.18
CA VAL A 198 7.54 14.06 12.76
C VAL A 198 6.65 14.01 14.01
N ARG A 199 5.48 13.40 13.90
CA ARG A 199 4.51 13.28 15.01
C ARG A 199 5.07 12.42 16.16
N TRP A 200 5.69 11.28 15.84
CA TRP A 200 6.24 10.39 16.86
C TRP A 200 7.49 10.96 17.57
N LYS A 201 8.21 11.89 16.94
CA LYS A 201 9.28 12.65 17.61
C LYS A 201 8.75 13.57 18.71
N GLU A 202 7.51 14.06 18.56
CA GLU A 202 6.84 14.90 19.57
C GLU A 202 6.27 14.06 20.72
N THR A 203 5.93 12.79 20.46
CA THR A 203 5.32 11.89 21.45
C THR A 203 6.04 10.53 21.53
N PRO A 204 7.30 10.47 21.97
CA PRO A 204 8.11 9.24 21.96
C PRO A 204 7.57 8.16 22.92
N SER A 205 6.92 8.54 24.03
CA SER A 205 6.28 7.58 24.94
C SER A 205 5.05 6.91 24.29
N GLY A 206 4.32 7.66 23.45
CA GLY A 206 3.21 7.13 22.65
C GLY A 206 3.71 6.15 21.60
N LEU A 207 4.80 6.45 20.89
CA LEU A 207 5.41 5.48 19.97
C LEU A 207 5.80 4.20 20.70
N LYS A 208 6.45 4.32 21.85
CA LYS A 208 6.86 3.15 22.66
C LYS A 208 5.66 2.30 23.07
N PHE A 209 4.55 2.93 23.45
CA PHE A 209 3.31 2.21 23.74
C PHE A 209 2.78 1.46 22.51
N PHE A 210 2.86 2.06 21.30
CA PHE A 210 2.50 1.37 20.06
C PHE A 210 3.44 0.21 19.76
N GLU A 211 4.74 0.35 19.97
CA GLU A 211 5.72 -0.72 19.78
C GLU A 211 5.46 -1.93 20.68
N GLU A 212 5.04 -1.69 21.92
CA GLU A 212 4.68 -2.75 22.86
C GLU A 212 3.46 -3.58 22.41
N GLN A 213 2.64 -3.04 21.50
CA GLN A 213 1.50 -3.77 20.94
C GLN A 213 1.92 -4.87 19.95
N TYR A 214 3.13 -4.81 19.43
CA TYR A 214 3.64 -5.74 18.43
C TYR A 214 4.48 -6.84 19.09
N PRO A 215 4.24 -8.13 18.79
CA PRO A 215 5.13 -9.20 19.27
C PRO A 215 6.61 -8.97 18.93
N VAL A 216 6.91 -8.36 17.77
CA VAL A 216 8.28 -8.01 17.37
C VAL A 216 8.84 -6.77 18.08
N ARG A 217 8.04 -6.11 18.96
CA ARG A 217 8.42 -4.95 19.77
C ARG A 217 8.95 -3.76 18.98
N ARG A 218 8.44 -3.57 17.79
CA ARG A 218 8.61 -2.36 16.98
C ARG A 218 7.45 -2.16 16.03
N THR A 219 7.23 -0.94 15.61
CA THR A 219 6.39 -0.64 14.44
C THR A 219 7.11 -1.01 13.14
N GLY A 220 6.37 -1.12 12.04
CA GLY A 220 6.95 -1.36 10.72
C GLY A 220 7.53 -0.09 10.10
N VAL A 221 8.40 -0.28 9.12
CA VAL A 221 8.94 0.76 8.24
C VAL A 221 8.59 0.44 6.77
N PRO A 222 8.63 1.41 5.85
CA PRO A 222 8.30 1.18 4.44
C PRO A 222 9.06 0.02 3.80
N GLU A 223 10.29 -0.23 4.20
CA GLU A 223 11.15 -1.31 3.71
C GLU A 223 10.61 -2.70 4.08
N ASP A 224 9.95 -2.87 5.24
CA ASP A 224 9.33 -4.14 5.64
C ASP A 224 8.26 -4.55 4.60
N ILE A 225 7.47 -3.58 4.16
CA ILE A 225 6.43 -3.80 3.15
C ILE A 225 7.03 -3.98 1.76
N ALA A 226 8.00 -3.13 1.40
CA ALA A 226 8.66 -3.20 0.10
C ALA A 226 9.33 -4.56 -0.15
N ASN A 227 9.93 -5.17 0.88
CA ASN A 227 10.51 -6.50 0.80
C ASN A 227 9.44 -7.57 0.50
N GLY A 228 8.28 -7.52 1.16
CA GLY A 228 7.18 -8.45 0.91
C GLY A 228 6.58 -8.29 -0.49
N VAL A 229 6.42 -7.04 -0.96
CA VAL A 229 5.95 -6.74 -2.33
C VAL A 229 6.94 -7.28 -3.36
N ALA A 230 8.25 -7.05 -3.16
CA ALA A 230 9.29 -7.55 -4.06
C ALA A 230 9.31 -9.09 -4.10
N PHE A 231 9.18 -9.76 -2.95
CA PHE A 231 9.06 -11.22 -2.89
C PHE A 231 7.87 -11.71 -3.71
N LEU A 232 6.68 -11.14 -3.49
CA LEU A 232 5.46 -11.57 -4.22
C LEU A 232 5.53 -11.29 -5.73
N CYS A 233 6.30 -10.30 -6.18
CA CYS A 233 6.53 -10.03 -7.60
C CYS A 233 7.63 -10.89 -8.23
N SER A 234 8.45 -11.58 -7.44
CA SER A 234 9.55 -12.39 -7.92
C SER A 234 9.12 -13.79 -8.37
N ASP A 235 10.02 -14.47 -9.07
CA ASP A 235 9.84 -15.88 -9.48
C ASP A 235 9.84 -16.85 -8.28
N GLU A 236 10.41 -16.43 -7.15
CA GLU A 236 10.39 -17.18 -5.88
C GLU A 236 8.96 -17.35 -5.34
N ALA A 237 8.03 -16.48 -5.74
CA ALA A 237 6.61 -16.55 -5.41
C ALA A 237 5.74 -17.09 -6.56
N SER A 238 6.31 -17.84 -7.52
CA SER A 238 5.63 -18.29 -8.75
C SER A 238 4.36 -19.12 -8.51
N PHE A 239 4.21 -19.74 -7.34
CA PHE A 239 3.02 -20.52 -6.96
C PHE A 239 2.11 -19.81 -5.96
N ILE A 240 2.28 -18.47 -5.78
CA ILE A 240 1.48 -17.66 -4.86
C ILE A 240 0.63 -16.69 -5.66
N THR A 241 -0.70 -16.89 -5.63
CA THR A 241 -1.69 -15.98 -6.22
C THR A 241 -2.97 -16.01 -5.38
N GLY A 242 -3.72 -14.91 -5.34
CA GLY A 242 -4.95 -14.77 -4.53
C GLY A 242 -4.69 -14.65 -3.03
N HIS A 243 -3.42 -14.56 -2.62
CA HIS A 243 -3.03 -14.49 -1.21
C HIS A 243 -3.05 -13.05 -0.69
N SER A 244 -3.40 -12.91 0.60
CA SER A 244 -3.28 -11.66 1.35
C SER A 244 -2.20 -11.86 2.41
N LEU A 245 -0.98 -11.45 2.10
CA LEU A 245 0.16 -11.60 2.99
C LEU A 245 0.13 -10.52 4.09
N VAL A 246 0.01 -10.96 5.33
CA VAL A 246 0.04 -10.07 6.50
C VAL A 246 1.48 -9.74 6.84
N ILE A 247 1.81 -8.44 6.94
CA ILE A 247 3.12 -7.93 7.37
C ILE A 247 2.87 -6.88 8.44
N ASP A 248 2.69 -7.35 9.67
CA ASP A 248 2.18 -6.56 10.77
C ASP A 248 2.93 -6.77 12.10
N GLY A 249 4.09 -7.40 12.07
CA GLY A 249 4.86 -7.68 13.28
C GLY A 249 4.16 -8.57 14.31
N GLY A 250 3.13 -9.31 13.87
CA GLY A 250 2.35 -10.22 14.72
C GLY A 250 1.16 -9.55 15.41
N LEU A 251 0.80 -8.31 15.09
CA LEU A 251 -0.31 -7.60 15.73
C LEU A 251 -1.62 -8.40 15.66
N SER A 252 -1.97 -8.93 14.50
CA SER A 252 -3.29 -9.54 14.22
C SER A 252 -3.46 -10.96 14.75
N ILE A 253 -2.40 -11.61 15.23
CA ILE A 253 -2.45 -13.00 15.72
C ILE A 253 -2.60 -13.12 17.24
N GLN A 254 -2.66 -12.00 17.96
CA GLN A 254 -2.71 -11.97 19.41
C GLN A 254 -4.13 -12.22 19.93
N LEU A 255 -4.26 -12.99 21.01
CA LEU A 255 -5.52 -13.13 21.72
C LEU A 255 -5.84 -11.81 22.45
N GLN A 256 -6.98 -11.21 22.14
CA GLN A 256 -7.35 -9.87 22.63
C GLN A 256 -7.39 -9.75 24.14
N GLU A 257 -7.80 -10.80 24.86
CA GLU A 257 -7.86 -10.80 26.32
C GLU A 257 -6.47 -10.65 26.94
N ASP A 258 -5.49 -11.43 26.47
CA ASP A 258 -4.11 -11.36 26.97
C ASP A 258 -3.44 -10.04 26.58
N PHE A 259 -3.62 -9.62 25.34
CA PHE A 259 -3.15 -8.35 24.85
C PHE A 259 -3.66 -7.17 25.67
N GLY A 260 -4.96 -7.14 26.00
CA GLY A 260 -5.56 -6.07 26.81
C GLY A 260 -4.99 -6.00 28.23
N VAL A 261 -4.72 -7.15 28.84
CA VAL A 261 -4.08 -7.22 30.18
C VAL A 261 -2.65 -6.67 30.14
N ASP A 262 -1.87 -7.03 29.12
CA ASP A 262 -0.48 -6.57 29.01
C ASP A 262 -0.41 -5.07 28.71
N GLN A 263 -1.30 -4.53 27.89
CA GLN A 263 -1.43 -3.10 27.65
C GLN A 263 -1.80 -2.34 28.93
N ALA A 264 -2.74 -2.86 29.72
CA ALA A 264 -3.12 -2.26 30.99
C ALA A 264 -1.96 -2.26 32.01
N LYS A 265 -1.17 -3.33 32.07
CA LYS A 265 0.04 -3.41 32.91
C LYS A 265 1.09 -2.40 32.47
N TYR A 266 1.33 -2.28 31.16
CA TYR A 266 2.27 -1.32 30.61
C TYR A 266 1.86 0.12 30.96
N ALA A 267 0.60 0.48 30.69
CA ALA A 267 0.06 1.81 30.97
C ALA A 267 0.10 2.17 32.45
N LYS A 268 -0.10 1.18 33.36
CA LYS A 268 -0.01 1.40 34.82
C LYS A 268 1.41 1.73 35.28
N ASN A 269 2.43 1.21 34.60
CA ASN A 269 3.84 1.29 35.01
C ASN A 269 4.62 2.36 34.25
N ASN A 270 4.03 3.02 33.26
CA ASN A 270 4.70 4.01 32.41
C ASN A 270 3.81 5.24 32.24
N GLU A 271 4.44 6.40 32.18
CA GLU A 271 3.77 7.62 31.77
C GLU A 271 3.70 7.67 30.26
N ILE A 272 2.48 7.80 29.70
CA ILE A 272 2.23 7.72 28.25
C ILE A 272 1.55 9.00 27.83
N ASP A 273 2.16 9.67 26.85
CA ASP A 273 1.56 10.78 26.12
C ASP A 273 0.96 10.23 24.81
N PHE A 274 -0.37 10.21 24.74
CA PHE A 274 -1.07 9.72 23.55
C PHE A 274 -1.18 10.83 22.50
N PRO A 275 -0.88 10.53 21.23
CA PRO A 275 -0.88 11.52 20.17
C PRO A 275 -2.28 11.90 19.64
N TYR A 276 -3.36 11.50 20.35
CA TYR A 276 -4.75 11.73 19.93
C TYR A 276 -5.55 12.49 20.98
#